data_c30bec66f81699c408991f1c730f76e7
#
_entry.id   c30bec66f81699c408991f1c730f76e7
#
_cell.length_a   1.000
_cell.length_b   1.000
_cell.length_c   1.000
_cell.angle_alpha   90.00
_cell.angle_beta   90.00
_cell.angle_gamma   90.00
#
_symmetry.space_group_name_H-M   'P 1'
#
loop_
_entity.id
_entity.type
_entity.pdbx_description
1 polymer ?
#
loop_
_entity_poly.entity_id
_entity_poly.type
_entity_poly.pdbx_seq_one_letter_code
_entity_poly.pdbx_strand_id
1 'polypeptide(L)'
;MARRKKSKTTATASPIQQNTLTASPVALLIDGENVIAPDMIAHILVEAGKMGGVVIRQVYGNWTSPSMRPWKEMMTHYALEQMGNVSANAGRNATDIALVIGAIDLLYRGVKHFCLVAGDSDYRPLVLRLRQDGCIVLGIGMSNASLTLKEACNTFLTTEQLKPHSASPKSTIPSPTSLPTTRSKEELSILLTDAYLHVAKKSGNEWIHLSVLGKSLKDLNPNFPETHGKKKLSLLIEQCPGIFETRLRKVGKDQTAEVRIQEQKH
;
A
#
# COMPACT_ATOMS: atom_id res chain seq x y z
N MET A 1 16.24 69.75 51.49
CA MET A 1 15.34 68.60 51.33
C MET A 1 15.21 68.28 49.89
N ALA A 2 15.94 67.24 49.41
CA ALA A 2 15.99 66.81 48.00
C ALA A 2 15.11 65.58 47.82
N ARG A 3 14.15 65.65 46.92
CA ARG A 3 13.13 64.63 46.66
C ARG A 3 13.69 63.74 45.48
N ARG A 4 14.09 62.49 45.79
CA ARG A 4 14.58 61.48 44.89
C ARG A 4 13.46 60.90 44.05
N LYS A 5 13.40 61.18 42.73
CA LYS A 5 12.50 60.52 41.76
C LYS A 5 12.97 59.10 41.47
N LYS A 6 12.17 58.10 41.78
CA LYS A 6 12.35 56.72 41.34
C LYS A 6 11.87 56.58 39.89
N SER A 7 12.77 56.30 38.99
CA SER A 7 12.43 55.85 37.62
C SER A 7 11.97 54.39 37.63
N LYS A 8 10.74 54.14 37.21
CA LYS A 8 10.23 52.79 36.92
C LYS A 8 10.68 52.42 35.51
N THR A 9 11.61 51.48 35.39
CA THR A 9 11.92 50.84 34.13
C THR A 9 10.89 49.73 33.90
N THR A 10 9.94 49.96 33.00
CA THR A 10 9.04 48.94 32.47
C THR A 10 9.80 48.16 31.41
N ALA A 11 10.21 46.97 31.75
CA ALA A 11 10.71 46.00 30.76
C ALA A 11 9.50 45.52 29.93
N THR A 12 9.46 45.97 28.69
CA THR A 12 8.51 45.46 27.69
C THR A 12 9.01 44.07 27.25
N ALA A 13 8.39 43.01 27.76
CA ALA A 13 8.60 41.66 27.25
C ALA A 13 8.00 41.60 25.85
N SER A 14 8.85 41.43 24.86
CA SER A 14 8.41 41.12 23.50
C SER A 14 7.61 39.81 23.50
N PRO A 15 6.44 39.75 22.84
CA PRO A 15 5.73 38.48 22.71
C PRO A 15 6.57 37.53 21.89
N ILE A 16 6.92 36.40 22.48
CA ILE A 16 7.46 35.24 21.76
C ILE A 16 6.42 34.89 20.70
N GLN A 17 6.73 35.21 19.45
CA GLN A 17 5.95 34.71 18.32
C GLN A 17 6.08 33.19 18.34
N GLN A 18 5.09 32.52 18.88
CA GLN A 18 4.85 31.10 18.67
C GLN A 18 4.49 30.93 17.20
N ASN A 19 5.50 30.70 16.38
CA ASN A 19 5.34 30.26 15.00
C ASN A 19 4.92 28.79 15.03
N THR A 20 3.74 28.51 15.59
CA THR A 20 3.08 27.22 15.45
C THR A 20 2.59 27.17 14.00
N LEU A 21 3.36 26.52 13.15
CA LEU A 21 2.84 25.93 11.92
C LEU A 21 1.65 25.05 12.33
N THR A 22 0.45 25.63 12.29
CA THR A 22 -0.80 24.90 12.49
C THR A 22 -1.10 24.10 11.22
N ALA A 23 -0.23 23.13 10.93
CA ALA A 23 -0.56 22.13 9.92
C ALA A 23 -1.82 21.42 10.41
N SER A 24 -2.87 21.42 9.60
CA SER A 24 -4.12 20.73 9.94
C SER A 24 -3.83 19.27 10.33
N PRO A 25 -4.42 18.77 11.43
CA PRO A 25 -4.21 17.40 11.85
C PRO A 25 -4.77 16.42 10.81
N VAL A 26 -3.98 15.45 10.44
CA VAL A 26 -4.35 14.37 9.52
C VAL A 26 -4.54 13.08 10.31
N ALA A 27 -5.66 12.40 10.07
CA ALA A 27 -5.90 11.04 10.55
C ALA A 27 -5.57 10.03 9.43
N LEU A 28 -4.62 9.16 9.69
CA LEU A 28 -4.30 8.01 8.89
C LEU A 28 -5.02 6.78 9.45
N LEU A 29 -5.94 6.22 8.67
CA LEU A 29 -6.75 5.06 9.02
C LEU A 29 -6.45 3.94 8.02
N ILE A 30 -5.98 2.81 8.51
CA ILE A 30 -5.52 1.69 7.67
C ILE A 30 -6.38 0.47 7.93
N ASP A 31 -7.00 -0.07 6.88
CA ASP A 31 -7.54 -1.42 6.87
C ASP A 31 -6.39 -2.42 6.72
N GLY A 32 -5.94 -2.99 7.84
CA GLY A 32 -4.77 -3.87 7.89
C GLY A 32 -5.02 -5.28 7.37
N GLU A 33 -6.29 -5.69 7.18
CA GLU A 33 -6.63 -7.03 6.71
C GLU A 33 -6.61 -7.14 5.18
N ASN A 34 -6.95 -6.08 4.48
CA ASN A 34 -7.36 -6.19 3.08
C ASN A 34 -6.43 -5.52 2.06
N VAL A 35 -5.48 -4.65 2.43
CA VAL A 35 -5.04 -3.71 1.41
C VAL A 35 -3.57 -3.62 1.14
N ILE A 36 -2.70 -3.61 2.12
CA ILE A 36 -1.33 -3.15 1.85
C ILE A 36 -0.31 -3.92 2.69
N ALA A 37 0.81 -4.24 2.05
CA ALA A 37 1.95 -4.76 2.77
C ALA A 37 2.49 -3.68 3.74
N PRO A 38 2.79 -4.04 5.00
CA PRO A 38 3.25 -3.09 6.02
C PRO A 38 4.51 -2.31 5.66
N ASP A 39 5.32 -2.80 4.72
CA ASP A 39 6.51 -2.13 4.20
C ASP A 39 6.21 -0.83 3.44
N MET A 40 4.96 -0.65 2.99
CA MET A 40 4.52 0.58 2.31
C MET A 40 4.24 1.75 3.26
N ILE A 41 4.22 1.52 4.59
CA ILE A 41 3.82 2.53 5.58
C ILE A 41 4.66 3.82 5.50
N ALA A 42 5.96 3.72 5.22
CA ALA A 42 6.81 4.89 5.08
C ALA A 42 6.35 5.81 3.94
N HIS A 43 5.98 5.22 2.80
CA HIS A 43 5.50 5.96 1.63
C HIS A 43 4.11 6.56 1.87
N ILE A 44 3.24 5.81 2.55
CA ILE A 44 1.90 6.27 2.95
C ILE A 44 2.00 7.49 3.86
N LEU A 45 2.91 7.46 4.85
CA LEU A 45 3.13 8.58 5.77
C LEU A 45 3.66 9.83 5.04
N VAL A 46 4.51 9.66 4.02
CA VAL A 46 4.98 10.76 3.19
C VAL A 46 3.82 11.41 2.42
N GLU A 47 2.95 10.61 1.79
CA GLU A 47 1.81 11.15 1.05
C GLU A 47 0.77 11.78 1.97
N ALA A 48 0.41 11.14 3.09
CA ALA A 48 -0.48 11.69 4.08
C ALA A 48 0.08 13.01 4.67
N GLY A 49 1.40 13.08 4.87
CA GLY A 49 2.10 14.25 5.39
C GLY A 49 2.00 15.49 4.49
N LYS A 50 1.71 15.32 3.20
CA LYS A 50 1.45 16.46 2.28
C LYS A 50 0.15 17.20 2.59
N MET A 51 -0.79 16.55 3.29
CA MET A 51 -2.06 17.14 3.71
C MET A 51 -1.95 17.91 5.04
N GLY A 52 -0.92 17.64 5.84
CA GLY A 52 -0.72 18.21 7.16
C GLY A 52 0.04 17.29 8.11
N GLY A 53 0.02 17.61 9.40
CA GLY A 53 0.67 16.77 10.42
C GLY A 53 -0.11 15.45 10.64
N VAL A 54 0.50 14.30 10.36
CA VAL A 54 -0.11 12.96 10.58
C VAL A 54 0.00 12.61 12.06
N VAL A 55 -0.94 13.12 12.85
CA VAL A 55 -0.93 12.98 14.32
C VAL A 55 -1.70 11.76 14.81
N ILE A 56 -2.61 11.25 14.02
CA ILE A 56 -3.41 10.05 14.31
C ILE A 56 -3.03 9.00 13.28
N ARG A 57 -2.62 7.82 13.76
CA ARG A 57 -2.11 6.72 12.91
C ARG A 57 -2.67 5.41 13.41
N GLN A 58 -3.77 4.97 12.85
CA GLN A 58 -4.54 3.81 13.32
C GLN A 58 -4.57 2.69 12.30
N VAL A 59 -4.31 1.47 12.75
CA VAL A 59 -4.41 0.23 11.97
C VAL A 59 -5.51 -0.63 12.54
N TYR A 60 -6.49 -0.92 11.71
CA TYR A 60 -7.65 -1.73 12.05
C TYR A 60 -7.46 -3.16 11.55
N GLY A 61 -7.80 -4.15 12.37
CA GLY A 61 -7.67 -5.55 12.00
C GLY A 61 -7.99 -6.51 13.13
N ASN A 62 -8.16 -7.78 12.76
CA ASN A 62 -8.24 -8.87 13.72
C ASN A 62 -6.84 -9.27 14.21
N TRP A 63 -6.41 -8.71 15.30
CA TRP A 63 -5.06 -8.88 15.84
C TRP A 63 -4.75 -10.29 16.35
N THR A 64 -5.72 -11.17 16.39
CA THR A 64 -5.53 -12.61 16.64
C THR A 64 -5.17 -13.36 15.36
N SER A 65 -5.42 -12.76 14.19
CA SER A 65 -5.08 -13.36 12.91
C SER A 65 -3.56 -13.36 12.64
N PRO A 66 -3.01 -14.46 12.09
CA PRO A 66 -1.62 -14.50 11.65
C PRO A 66 -1.27 -13.45 10.60
N SER A 67 -2.24 -13.02 9.78
CA SER A 67 -2.06 -11.97 8.75
C SER A 67 -1.66 -10.62 9.33
N MET A 68 -2.03 -10.33 10.59
CA MET A 68 -1.69 -9.08 11.26
C MET A 68 -0.29 -9.09 11.91
N ARG A 69 0.42 -10.22 11.88
CA ARG A 69 1.75 -10.32 12.49
C ARG A 69 2.76 -9.31 11.92
N PRO A 70 2.86 -9.08 10.59
CA PRO A 70 3.78 -8.10 10.03
C PRO A 70 3.49 -6.67 10.50
N TRP A 71 2.23 -6.33 10.77
CA TRP A 71 1.88 -5.01 11.32
C TRP A 71 2.42 -4.78 12.71
N LYS A 72 2.53 -5.82 13.56
CA LYS A 72 3.04 -5.70 14.93
C LYS A 72 4.47 -5.18 14.98
N GLU A 73 5.29 -5.52 13.99
CA GLU A 73 6.67 -5.03 13.88
C GLU A 73 6.70 -3.53 13.52
N MET A 74 5.72 -3.06 12.74
CA MET A 74 5.63 -1.67 12.30
C MET A 74 5.03 -0.73 13.37
N MET A 75 4.27 -1.26 14.35
CA MET A 75 3.58 -0.46 15.38
C MET A 75 4.52 0.51 16.08
N THR A 76 5.60 -0.01 16.64
CA THR A 76 6.56 0.80 17.41
C THR A 76 7.36 1.73 16.51
N HIS A 77 7.80 1.22 15.33
CA HIS A 77 8.68 1.97 14.45
C HIS A 77 8.00 3.22 13.86
N TYR A 78 6.72 3.13 13.53
CA TYR A 78 5.96 4.23 12.90
C TYR A 78 4.93 4.87 13.84
N ALA A 79 4.97 4.55 15.14
CA ALA A 79 4.02 5.02 16.14
C ALA A 79 2.56 4.82 15.68
N LEU A 80 2.25 3.60 15.25
CA LEU A 80 0.91 3.19 14.84
C LEU A 80 0.13 2.71 16.06
N GLU A 81 -1.14 3.05 16.12
CA GLU A 81 -2.07 2.61 17.15
C GLU A 81 -2.87 1.39 16.66
N GLN A 82 -2.88 0.36 17.47
CA GLN A 82 -3.66 -0.85 17.22
C GLN A 82 -5.14 -0.58 17.52
N MET A 83 -6.00 -0.72 16.51
CA MET A 83 -7.45 -0.58 16.64
C MET A 83 -8.16 -1.88 16.31
N GLY A 84 -9.37 -2.05 16.86
CA GLY A 84 -10.16 -3.25 16.61
C GLY A 84 -9.64 -4.46 17.39
N ASN A 85 -10.01 -4.59 18.65
CA ASN A 85 -9.93 -5.87 19.37
C ASN A 85 -11.14 -6.72 19.00
N VAL A 86 -11.09 -7.26 17.77
CA VAL A 86 -12.17 -8.12 17.34
C VAL A 86 -11.91 -9.50 17.93
N SER A 87 -12.83 -9.96 18.76
CA SER A 87 -12.86 -11.32 19.28
C SER A 87 -12.80 -12.30 18.10
N ALA A 88 -12.20 -13.48 18.29
CA ALA A 88 -12.13 -14.55 17.29
C ALA A 88 -13.51 -14.95 16.71
N ASN A 89 -14.60 -14.56 17.36
CA ASN A 89 -15.99 -14.78 16.97
C ASN A 89 -16.67 -13.55 16.36
N ALA A 90 -15.94 -12.48 16.04
CA ALA A 90 -16.52 -11.31 15.41
C ALA A 90 -16.97 -11.61 13.98
N GLY A 91 -18.11 -11.03 13.59
CA GLY A 91 -18.65 -11.19 12.23
C GLY A 91 -17.71 -10.65 11.15
N ARG A 92 -17.97 -11.00 9.89
CA ARG A 92 -17.13 -10.70 8.72
C ARG A 92 -16.67 -9.24 8.59
N ASN A 93 -17.50 -8.27 8.99
CA ASN A 93 -17.25 -6.84 8.77
C ASN A 93 -16.94 -6.09 10.06
N ALA A 94 -16.52 -6.78 11.12
CA ALA A 94 -16.32 -6.13 12.42
C ALA A 94 -15.17 -5.13 12.39
N THR A 95 -14.11 -5.41 11.63
CA THR A 95 -12.98 -4.51 11.42
C THR A 95 -13.41 -3.26 10.65
N ASP A 96 -14.18 -3.44 9.57
CA ASP A 96 -14.69 -2.34 8.75
C ASP A 96 -15.59 -1.41 9.57
N ILE A 97 -16.48 -1.98 10.37
CA ILE A 97 -17.36 -1.24 11.26
C ILE A 97 -16.55 -0.45 12.29
N ALA A 98 -15.51 -1.07 12.89
CA ALA A 98 -14.65 -0.39 13.85
C ALA A 98 -13.91 0.79 13.21
N LEU A 99 -13.41 0.65 11.98
CA LEU A 99 -12.77 1.72 11.23
C LEU A 99 -13.76 2.87 10.96
N VAL A 100 -14.98 2.54 10.50
CA VAL A 100 -16.02 3.52 10.25
C VAL A 100 -16.36 4.30 11.51
N ILE A 101 -16.57 3.62 12.65
CA ILE A 101 -16.84 4.27 13.93
C ILE A 101 -15.69 5.20 14.33
N GLY A 102 -14.44 4.70 14.26
CA GLY A 102 -13.26 5.51 14.59
C GLY A 102 -13.11 6.75 13.71
N ALA A 103 -13.39 6.64 12.42
CA ALA A 103 -13.37 7.78 11.51
C ALA A 103 -14.43 8.83 11.87
N ILE A 104 -15.64 8.39 12.22
CA ILE A 104 -16.73 9.29 12.64
C ILE A 104 -16.42 9.95 13.99
N ASP A 105 -15.86 9.21 14.94
CA ASP A 105 -15.42 9.79 16.22
C ASP A 105 -14.36 10.88 16.01
N LEU A 106 -13.41 10.67 15.11
CA LEU A 106 -12.38 11.65 14.75
C LEU A 106 -12.98 12.88 14.06
N LEU A 107 -13.97 12.69 13.19
CA LEU A 107 -14.71 13.77 12.57
C LEU A 107 -15.35 14.68 13.65
N TYR A 108 -16.01 14.08 14.64
CA TYR A 108 -16.63 14.84 15.76
C TYR A 108 -15.60 15.50 16.68
N ARG A 109 -14.36 15.00 16.74
CA ARG A 109 -13.23 15.66 17.41
C ARG A 109 -12.62 16.78 16.57
N GLY A 110 -13.17 17.10 15.41
CA GLY A 110 -12.77 18.21 14.55
C GLY A 110 -11.68 17.91 13.53
N VAL A 111 -11.30 16.65 13.34
CA VAL A 111 -10.38 16.27 12.27
C VAL A 111 -11.06 16.51 10.92
N LYS A 112 -10.32 17.17 10.00
CA LYS A 112 -10.82 17.52 8.67
C LYS A 112 -10.01 16.90 7.52
N HIS A 113 -8.87 16.32 7.81
CA HIS A 113 -8.04 15.64 6.81
C HIS A 113 -7.90 14.16 7.16
N PHE A 114 -8.33 13.32 6.25
CA PHE A 114 -8.30 11.86 6.40
C PHE A 114 -7.48 11.23 5.28
N CYS A 115 -6.55 10.37 5.65
CA CYS A 115 -5.91 9.43 4.75
C CYS A 115 -6.48 8.04 5.02
N LEU A 116 -7.32 7.55 4.11
CA LEU A 116 -7.95 6.23 4.21
C LEU A 116 -7.18 5.23 3.33
N VAL A 117 -6.60 4.23 3.97
CA VAL A 117 -5.89 3.14 3.30
C VAL A 117 -6.81 1.94 3.23
N ALA A 118 -7.51 1.80 2.12
CA ALA A 118 -8.55 0.79 1.91
C ALA A 118 -8.77 0.50 0.41
N GLY A 119 -9.38 -0.63 0.09
CA GLY A 119 -9.67 -1.03 -1.29
C GLY A 119 -11.12 -1.37 -1.57
N ASP A 120 -11.92 -1.60 -0.53
CA ASP A 120 -13.29 -2.08 -0.65
C ASP A 120 -14.29 -0.93 -0.91
N SER A 121 -15.28 -1.21 -1.75
CA SER A 121 -16.43 -0.33 -2.01
C SER A 121 -17.24 0.01 -0.76
N ASP A 122 -17.20 -0.84 0.26
CA ASP A 122 -17.99 -0.68 1.49
C ASP A 122 -17.58 0.54 2.30
N TYR A 123 -16.38 1.08 2.07
CA TYR A 123 -15.93 2.36 2.64
C TYR A 123 -16.45 3.60 1.88
N ARG A 124 -17.06 3.44 0.70
CA ARG A 124 -17.60 4.57 -0.07
C ARG A 124 -18.58 5.42 0.74
N PRO A 125 -19.55 4.87 1.49
CA PRO A 125 -20.47 5.66 2.31
C PRO A 125 -19.75 6.51 3.36
N LEU A 126 -18.70 5.96 4.00
CA LEU A 126 -17.85 6.72 4.94
C LEU A 126 -17.20 7.92 4.26
N VAL A 127 -16.56 7.71 3.10
CA VAL A 127 -15.90 8.79 2.37
C VAL A 127 -16.87 9.89 1.99
N LEU A 128 -18.05 9.54 1.49
CA LEU A 128 -19.11 10.51 1.15
C LEU A 128 -19.55 11.29 2.40
N ARG A 129 -19.74 10.60 3.54
CA ARG A 129 -20.12 11.23 4.80
C ARG A 129 -19.07 12.23 5.29
N LEU A 130 -17.78 11.86 5.28
CA LEU A 130 -16.69 12.75 5.64
C LEU A 130 -16.66 14.00 4.74
N ARG A 131 -16.81 13.81 3.42
CA ARG A 131 -16.83 14.93 2.46
C ARG A 131 -18.03 15.85 2.64
N GLN A 132 -19.20 15.33 3.00
CA GLN A 132 -20.38 16.13 3.33
C GLN A 132 -20.13 17.06 4.53
N ASP A 133 -19.31 16.65 5.47
CA ASP A 133 -18.87 17.47 6.61
C ASP A 133 -17.66 18.36 6.32
N GLY A 134 -17.32 18.53 5.04
CA GLY A 134 -16.24 19.40 4.59
C GLY A 134 -14.84 18.83 4.81
N CYS A 135 -14.71 17.51 4.98
CA CYS A 135 -13.40 16.88 5.09
C CYS A 135 -12.75 16.65 3.74
N ILE A 136 -11.42 16.64 3.73
CA ILE A 136 -10.60 16.21 2.60
C ILE A 136 -10.17 14.77 2.84
N VAL A 137 -10.46 13.89 1.88
CA VAL A 137 -10.14 12.47 1.97
C VAL A 137 -9.16 12.07 0.86
N LEU A 138 -7.96 11.67 1.27
CA LEU A 138 -6.99 10.96 0.44
C LEU A 138 -7.23 9.46 0.59
N GLY A 139 -7.60 8.79 -0.50
CA GLY A 139 -7.65 7.33 -0.56
C GLY A 139 -6.31 6.75 -1.01
N ILE A 140 -5.88 5.66 -0.40
CA ILE A 140 -4.71 4.90 -0.84
C ILE A 140 -5.11 3.42 -0.88
N GLY A 141 -4.78 2.75 -1.98
CA GLY A 141 -5.10 1.33 -2.14
C GLY A 141 -4.37 0.69 -3.31
N MET A 142 -4.61 -0.59 -3.53
CA MET A 142 -4.06 -1.28 -4.69
C MET A 142 -4.73 -0.81 -6.00
N SER A 143 -4.10 -1.09 -7.15
CA SER A 143 -4.64 -0.72 -8.47
C SER A 143 -6.01 -1.33 -8.75
N ASN A 144 -6.31 -2.51 -8.19
CA ASN A 144 -7.60 -3.20 -8.27
C ASN A 144 -8.65 -2.72 -7.26
N ALA A 145 -8.36 -1.69 -6.44
CA ALA A 145 -9.35 -1.10 -5.54
C ALA A 145 -10.60 -0.65 -6.29
N SER A 146 -11.75 -0.73 -5.62
CA SER A 146 -13.07 -0.39 -6.20
C SER A 146 -13.06 0.98 -6.87
N LEU A 147 -13.55 1.05 -8.11
CA LEU A 147 -13.69 2.32 -8.84
C LEU A 147 -14.59 3.30 -8.10
N THR A 148 -15.66 2.80 -7.50
CA THR A 148 -16.63 3.63 -6.76
C THR A 148 -16.03 4.25 -5.50
N LEU A 149 -15.06 3.56 -4.85
CA LEU A 149 -14.29 4.13 -3.74
C LEU A 149 -13.30 5.18 -4.25
N LYS A 150 -12.59 4.90 -5.34
CA LYS A 150 -11.63 5.84 -5.94
C LYS A 150 -12.29 7.16 -6.31
N GLU A 151 -13.44 7.11 -6.96
CA GLU A 151 -14.21 8.28 -7.37
C GLU A 151 -14.83 9.05 -6.20
N ALA A 152 -15.11 8.37 -5.09
CA ALA A 152 -15.62 9.02 -3.89
C ALA A 152 -14.57 9.88 -3.20
N CYS A 153 -13.30 9.54 -3.23
CA CYS A 153 -12.21 10.28 -2.61
C CYS A 153 -11.96 11.63 -3.30
N ASN A 154 -11.37 12.60 -2.58
CA ASN A 154 -10.88 13.83 -3.20
C ASN A 154 -9.67 13.55 -4.10
N THR A 155 -8.82 12.66 -3.64
CA THR A 155 -7.67 12.13 -4.38
C THR A 155 -7.53 10.66 -4.03
N PHE A 156 -7.19 9.83 -5.00
CA PHE A 156 -6.88 8.43 -4.76
C PHE A 156 -5.52 8.10 -5.39
N LEU A 157 -4.62 7.52 -4.59
CA LEU A 157 -3.30 7.06 -5.03
C LEU A 157 -3.25 5.53 -4.95
N THR A 158 -2.68 4.94 -5.98
CA THR A 158 -2.41 3.50 -5.93
C THR A 158 -1.04 3.23 -5.30
N THR A 159 -0.88 2.04 -4.71
CA THR A 159 0.38 1.63 -4.09
C THR A 159 1.55 1.68 -5.04
N GLU A 160 1.31 1.43 -6.33
CA GLU A 160 2.32 1.51 -7.38
C GLU A 160 2.81 2.95 -7.59
N GLN A 161 1.93 3.94 -7.40
CA GLN A 161 2.27 5.36 -7.50
C GLN A 161 3.06 5.88 -6.29
N LEU A 162 2.97 5.19 -5.14
CA LEU A 162 3.70 5.57 -3.92
C LEU A 162 5.19 5.21 -3.97
N LYS A 163 5.56 4.21 -4.76
CA LYS A 163 6.98 3.83 -4.88
C LYS A 163 7.75 4.95 -5.57
N PRO A 164 8.90 5.39 -5.03
CA PRO A 164 9.68 6.42 -5.67
C PRO A 164 10.09 5.96 -7.06
N HIS A 165 9.63 6.68 -8.07
CA HIS A 165 10.29 6.63 -9.36
C HIS A 165 11.68 7.21 -9.15
N SER A 166 12.73 6.48 -9.46
CA SER A 166 14.05 7.06 -9.65
C SER A 166 13.93 8.06 -10.81
N ALA A 167 13.63 9.30 -10.44
CA ALA A 167 13.38 10.36 -11.40
C ALA A 167 14.62 11.22 -11.56
N SER A 168 15.17 11.23 -12.74
CA SER A 168 15.84 12.43 -13.26
C SER A 168 14.78 13.36 -13.86
N PRO A 169 14.91 14.71 -13.65
CA PRO A 169 13.85 15.63 -14.04
C PRO A 169 14.00 16.07 -15.51
N LYS A 170 12.94 15.94 -16.28
CA LYS A 170 12.70 16.84 -17.42
C LYS A 170 11.20 17.01 -17.68
N SER A 171 10.79 18.26 -17.52
CA SER A 171 9.51 18.82 -17.91
C SER A 171 9.19 18.61 -19.38
N THR A 172 7.94 18.27 -19.70
CA THR A 172 7.12 18.96 -20.74
C THR A 172 5.79 18.21 -20.90
N ILE A 173 4.69 18.93 -20.83
CA ILE A 173 3.35 18.56 -21.26
C ILE A 173 3.28 18.72 -22.80
N PRO A 174 2.45 18.04 -23.64
CA PRO A 174 1.10 17.54 -23.45
C PRO A 174 0.74 16.19 -24.17
N SER A 175 -0.34 15.58 -23.69
CA SER A 175 -1.46 14.84 -24.36
C SER A 175 -1.25 13.88 -25.53
N PRO A 176 -2.30 13.06 -25.86
CA PRO A 176 -2.50 11.69 -25.40
C PRO A 176 -2.28 10.70 -26.55
N THR A 177 -2.05 9.46 -26.27
CA THR A 177 -2.37 8.26 -27.09
C THR A 177 -1.28 7.19 -27.02
N SER A 178 -1.77 5.99 -26.77
CA SER A 178 -1.13 4.70 -27.03
C SER A 178 -0.37 3.98 -25.91
N LEU A 179 -1.06 2.96 -25.37
CA LEU A 179 -0.66 1.57 -25.05
C LEU A 179 0.55 1.30 -24.13
N PRO A 180 0.30 0.64 -22.97
CA PRO A 180 1.35 0.14 -22.07
C PRO A 180 1.66 -1.33 -22.34
N THR A 181 2.60 -1.64 -23.23
CA THR A 181 3.00 -3.03 -23.50
C THR A 181 4.29 -3.44 -22.79
N THR A 182 5.12 -2.50 -22.38
CA THR A 182 6.47 -2.80 -21.85
C THR A 182 6.50 -3.05 -20.34
N ARG A 183 5.69 -2.33 -19.56
CA ARG A 183 5.69 -2.42 -18.09
C ARG A 183 5.16 -3.73 -17.54
N SER A 184 4.17 -4.32 -18.22
CA SER A 184 3.58 -5.63 -17.89
C SER A 184 4.55 -6.81 -18.04
N LYS A 185 5.56 -6.70 -18.90
CA LYS A 185 6.55 -7.78 -19.16
C LYS A 185 7.64 -7.83 -18.09
N GLU A 186 8.10 -6.69 -17.61
CA GLU A 186 9.12 -6.62 -16.55
C GLU A 186 8.58 -7.13 -15.22
N GLU A 187 7.36 -6.75 -14.87
CA GLU A 187 6.68 -7.24 -13.66
C GLU A 187 6.44 -8.76 -13.73
N LEU A 188 6.02 -9.26 -14.89
CA LEU A 188 5.84 -10.70 -15.12
C LEU A 188 7.16 -11.46 -14.98
N SER A 189 8.25 -10.91 -15.51
CA SER A 189 9.57 -11.54 -15.44
C SER A 189 10.08 -11.67 -14.02
N ILE A 190 9.87 -10.64 -13.19
CA ILE A 190 10.25 -10.62 -11.77
C ILE A 190 9.45 -11.68 -11.01
N LEU A 191 8.12 -11.72 -11.17
CA LEU A 191 7.25 -12.69 -10.50
C LEU A 191 7.59 -14.14 -10.87
N LEU A 192 7.86 -14.40 -12.15
CA LEU A 192 8.28 -15.73 -12.63
C LEU A 192 9.63 -16.14 -12.08
N THR A 193 10.58 -15.20 -12.01
CA THR A 193 11.92 -15.43 -11.47
C THR A 193 11.87 -15.72 -9.97
N ASP A 194 11.11 -14.97 -9.20
CA ASP A 194 10.95 -15.18 -7.75
C ASP A 194 10.30 -16.54 -7.46
N ALA A 195 9.25 -16.88 -8.19
CA ALA A 195 8.60 -18.19 -8.05
C ALA A 195 9.53 -19.35 -8.41
N TYR A 196 10.33 -19.19 -9.47
CA TYR A 196 11.34 -20.16 -9.85
C TYR A 196 12.41 -20.34 -8.77
N LEU A 197 13.00 -19.25 -8.28
CA LEU A 197 14.05 -19.28 -7.25
C LEU A 197 13.53 -19.90 -5.95
N HIS A 198 12.28 -19.63 -5.58
CA HIS A 198 11.64 -20.25 -4.40
C HIS A 198 11.56 -21.77 -4.53
N VAL A 199 11.16 -22.28 -5.71
CA VAL A 199 11.07 -23.73 -5.96
C VAL A 199 12.45 -24.36 -6.09
N ALA A 200 13.38 -23.74 -6.84
CA ALA A 200 14.74 -24.23 -7.05
C ALA A 200 15.49 -24.40 -5.72
N LYS A 201 15.39 -23.40 -4.82
CA LYS A 201 16.00 -23.45 -3.49
C LYS A 201 15.43 -24.58 -2.63
N LYS A 202 14.14 -24.91 -2.78
CA LYS A 202 13.46 -25.96 -2.00
C LYS A 202 13.71 -27.37 -2.55
N SER A 203 13.80 -27.50 -3.88
CA SER A 203 13.94 -28.80 -4.55
C SER A 203 15.38 -29.20 -4.88
N GLY A 204 16.32 -28.23 -4.89
CA GLY A 204 17.70 -28.45 -5.31
C GLY A 204 17.85 -28.73 -6.83
N ASN A 205 16.80 -28.59 -7.61
CA ASN A 205 16.79 -28.87 -9.05
C ASN A 205 16.80 -27.59 -9.88
N GLU A 206 17.65 -27.55 -10.90
CA GLU A 206 17.67 -26.45 -11.87
C GLU A 206 16.46 -26.49 -12.84
N TRP A 207 15.98 -27.68 -13.18
CA TRP A 207 14.82 -27.85 -14.05
C TRP A 207 13.56 -28.07 -13.24
N ILE A 208 12.61 -27.15 -13.37
CA ILE A 208 11.37 -27.13 -12.60
C ILE A 208 10.17 -27.39 -13.53
N HIS A 209 9.31 -28.33 -13.15
CA HIS A 209 8.05 -28.57 -13.83
C HIS A 209 7.17 -27.32 -13.84
N LEU A 210 6.56 -27.00 -14.99
CA LEU A 210 5.65 -25.86 -15.12
C LEU A 210 4.45 -25.91 -14.14
N SER A 211 3.96 -27.11 -13.81
CA SER A 211 2.89 -27.27 -12.82
C SER A 211 3.32 -26.87 -11.41
N VAL A 212 4.57 -27.18 -11.03
CA VAL A 212 5.14 -26.81 -9.73
C VAL A 212 5.39 -25.30 -9.66
N LEU A 213 5.93 -24.73 -10.74
CA LEU A 213 6.11 -23.28 -10.86
C LEU A 213 4.76 -22.56 -10.78
N GLY A 214 3.72 -23.08 -11.45
CA GLY A 214 2.37 -22.50 -11.41
C GLY A 214 1.74 -22.55 -10.02
N LYS A 215 2.01 -23.60 -9.23
CA LYS A 215 1.57 -23.68 -7.84
C LYS A 215 2.29 -22.65 -6.98
N SER A 216 3.63 -22.56 -7.10
CA SER A 216 4.43 -21.58 -6.37
C SER A 216 4.01 -20.14 -6.70
N LEU A 217 3.69 -19.84 -7.96
CA LEU A 217 3.16 -18.54 -8.36
C LEU A 217 1.84 -18.19 -7.67
N LYS A 218 0.94 -19.16 -7.54
CA LYS A 218 -0.33 -18.97 -6.82
C LYS A 218 -0.11 -18.79 -5.32
N ASP A 219 0.84 -19.52 -4.75
CA ASP A 219 1.16 -19.45 -3.33
C ASP A 219 1.81 -18.09 -2.96
N LEU A 220 2.67 -17.56 -3.85
CA LEU A 220 3.33 -16.28 -3.68
C LEU A 220 2.46 -15.09 -4.09
N ASN A 221 1.57 -15.29 -5.06
CA ASN A 221 0.67 -14.26 -5.56
C ASN A 221 -0.70 -14.86 -5.88
N PRO A 222 -1.63 -14.92 -4.92
CA PRO A 222 -2.97 -15.51 -5.09
C PRO A 222 -3.77 -14.89 -6.23
N ASN A 223 -3.53 -13.62 -6.56
CA ASN A 223 -4.22 -12.88 -7.62
C ASN A 223 -3.55 -13.01 -9.00
N PHE A 224 -2.48 -13.79 -9.12
CA PHE A 224 -1.74 -13.96 -10.38
C PHE A 224 -2.64 -14.33 -11.58
N PRO A 225 -3.63 -15.25 -11.46
CA PRO A 225 -4.51 -15.60 -12.57
C PRO A 225 -5.41 -14.45 -13.04
N GLU A 226 -5.74 -13.52 -12.16
CA GLU A 226 -6.61 -12.37 -12.45
C GLU A 226 -5.84 -11.23 -13.11
N THR A 227 -4.61 -11.00 -12.68
CA THR A 227 -3.75 -9.91 -13.18
C THR A 227 -3.14 -10.19 -14.55
N HIS A 228 -2.87 -11.47 -14.87
CA HIS A 228 -2.22 -11.88 -16.14
C HIS A 228 -3.16 -12.64 -17.07
N GLY A 229 -4.46 -12.70 -16.74
CA GLY A 229 -5.48 -13.43 -17.48
C GLY A 229 -5.32 -14.95 -17.36
N LYS A 230 -6.31 -15.71 -17.86
CA LYS A 230 -6.29 -17.18 -17.89
C LYS A 230 -5.34 -17.76 -18.94
N LYS A 231 -4.25 -17.05 -19.26
CA LYS A 231 -3.26 -17.54 -20.23
C LYS A 231 -2.50 -18.71 -19.67
N LYS A 232 -2.16 -19.69 -20.52
CA LYS A 232 -1.33 -20.81 -20.12
C LYS A 232 0.05 -20.29 -19.69
N LEU A 233 0.60 -20.84 -18.61
CA LEU A 233 1.89 -20.43 -18.03
C LEU A 233 3.04 -20.49 -19.07
N SER A 234 3.00 -21.45 -20.00
CA SER A 234 3.96 -21.54 -21.11
C SER A 234 4.00 -20.29 -21.97
N LEU A 235 2.82 -19.71 -22.28
CA LEU A 235 2.72 -18.48 -23.06
C LEU A 235 3.23 -17.25 -22.29
N LEU A 236 3.13 -17.27 -20.97
CA LEU A 236 3.66 -16.20 -20.13
C LEU A 236 5.19 -16.23 -20.06
N ILE A 237 5.77 -17.42 -20.01
CA ILE A 237 7.23 -17.62 -20.03
C ILE A 237 7.82 -17.19 -21.39
N GLU A 238 7.13 -17.49 -22.50
CA GLU A 238 7.53 -17.04 -23.85
C GLU A 238 7.53 -15.50 -24.00
N GLN A 239 6.78 -14.80 -23.17
CA GLN A 239 6.79 -13.32 -23.14
C GLN A 239 8.03 -12.72 -22.45
N CYS A 240 8.85 -13.56 -21.79
CA CYS A 240 10.08 -13.19 -21.11
C CYS A 240 11.31 -13.81 -21.80
N PRO A 241 11.59 -13.45 -23.06
CA PRO A 241 12.69 -14.04 -23.82
C PRO A 241 14.03 -13.68 -23.18
N GLY A 242 14.95 -14.67 -23.14
CA GLY A 242 16.30 -14.47 -22.58
C GLY A 242 16.43 -14.66 -21.06
N ILE A 243 15.32 -14.90 -20.34
CA ILE A 243 15.33 -15.17 -18.90
C ILE A 243 15.16 -16.66 -18.63
N PHE A 244 14.29 -17.32 -19.37
CA PHE A 244 13.95 -18.73 -19.16
C PHE A 244 14.23 -19.57 -20.39
N GLU A 245 14.71 -20.78 -20.12
CA GLU A 245 14.81 -21.87 -21.11
C GLU A 245 13.75 -22.91 -20.77
N THR A 246 13.06 -23.40 -21.81
CA THR A 246 12.02 -24.43 -21.66
C THR A 246 12.42 -25.71 -22.41
N ARG A 247 12.11 -26.84 -21.82
CA ARG A 247 12.26 -28.14 -22.47
C ARG A 247 11.05 -29.04 -22.26
N LEU A 248 10.82 -29.96 -23.18
CA LEU A 248 9.84 -31.04 -23.04
C LEU A 248 10.53 -32.29 -22.57
N ARG A 249 10.09 -32.86 -21.45
CA ARG A 249 10.56 -34.14 -20.93
C ARG A 249 9.46 -35.20 -21.07
N LYS A 250 9.77 -36.33 -21.62
CA LYS A 250 8.87 -37.49 -21.64
C LYS A 250 8.98 -38.23 -20.31
N VAL A 251 7.84 -38.40 -19.64
CA VAL A 251 7.72 -39.20 -18.42
C VAL A 251 6.64 -40.27 -18.68
N GLY A 252 7.08 -41.47 -19.05
CA GLY A 252 6.16 -42.52 -19.46
C GLY A 252 5.46 -42.20 -20.78
N LYS A 253 4.12 -42.20 -20.79
CA LYS A 253 3.27 -41.85 -21.94
C LYS A 253 3.01 -40.35 -22.08
N ASP A 254 3.33 -39.53 -21.03
CA ASP A 254 3.01 -38.12 -20.97
C ASP A 254 4.25 -37.27 -21.27
N GLN A 255 4.00 -36.10 -21.87
CA GLN A 255 5.02 -35.05 -22.05
C GLN A 255 4.80 -33.95 -21.03
N THR A 256 5.84 -33.64 -20.27
CA THR A 256 5.81 -32.54 -19.27
C THR A 256 6.78 -31.44 -19.68
N ALA A 257 6.35 -30.19 -19.53
CA ALA A 257 7.21 -29.05 -19.80
C ALA A 257 7.96 -28.63 -18.52
N GLU A 258 9.26 -28.45 -18.65
CA GLU A 258 10.14 -27.96 -17.58
C GLU A 258 10.78 -26.65 -18.00
N VAL A 259 11.13 -25.83 -17.01
CA VAL A 259 11.73 -24.51 -17.19
C VAL A 259 12.95 -24.35 -16.29
N ARG A 260 13.97 -23.61 -16.76
CA ARG A 260 15.10 -23.13 -15.95
C ARG A 260 15.44 -21.69 -16.30
N ILE A 261 16.12 -20.97 -15.40
CA ILE A 261 16.70 -19.66 -15.69
C ILE A 261 17.93 -19.86 -16.59
N GLN A 262 18.04 -19.05 -17.64
CA GLN A 262 19.23 -19.01 -18.48
C GLN A 262 20.38 -18.35 -17.73
N GLU A 263 21.53 -19.03 -17.65
CA GLU A 263 22.76 -18.38 -17.20
C GLU A 263 23.19 -17.37 -18.29
N GLN A 264 23.26 -16.09 -17.90
CA GLN A 264 23.87 -15.08 -18.76
C GLN A 264 25.37 -15.43 -18.89
N LYS A 265 25.77 -15.93 -20.06
CA LYS A 265 27.17 -16.01 -20.39
C LYS A 265 27.72 -14.58 -20.50
N HIS A 266 28.58 -14.24 -19.54
CA HIS A 266 29.46 -13.08 -19.65
C HIS A 266 30.52 -13.32 -20.72
#